data_34ee59ebba13164cb62fe136dfe4a3f6
#
_entry.id   34ee59ebba13164cb62fe136dfe4a3f6
#
_cell.length_a   1.000
_cell.length_b   1.000
_cell.length_c   1.000
_cell.angle_alpha   90.00
_cell.angle_beta   90.00
_cell.angle_gamma   90.00
#
_symmetry.space_group_name_H-M   'P 1'
#
loop_
_entity.id
_entity.type
_entity.pdbx_description
1 polymer ?
#
loop_
_entity_poly.entity_id
_entity_poly.type
_entity_poly.pdbx_seq_one_letter_code
_entity_poly.pdbx_strand_id
1 'polypeptide(L)'
;QIPAWRGRQASEVLTPEVKLLEASKGKWFQPADGESERLVERRASNWLEDEIIYNSEWLKKKGSHKIAIISHGITLRCLIHYITGMDQNFLKRTQIYNTSISRFKFGKNVWSIETINDANHTQNIGDIVRDEGIVQGDTVTP
;
A
#
# COMPACT_ATOMS: atom_id res chain seq x y z
N GLN A 1 -2.06 11.66 -3.06
CA GLN A 1 -2.96 12.13 -4.14
C GLN A 1 -2.11 12.68 -5.28
N ILE A 2 -2.58 12.50 -6.51
CA ILE A 2 -1.95 13.05 -7.71
C ILE A 2 -2.71 14.35 -8.04
N PRO A 3 -2.10 15.53 -7.85
CA PRO A 3 -2.80 16.80 -8.01
C PRO A 3 -3.46 16.98 -9.38
N ALA A 4 -2.76 16.58 -10.45
CA ALA A 4 -3.25 16.65 -11.82
C ALA A 4 -4.49 15.79 -12.10
N TRP A 5 -4.79 14.81 -11.23
CA TRP A 5 -5.94 13.90 -11.38
C TRP A 5 -7.11 14.25 -10.46
N ARG A 6 -6.91 15.22 -9.56
CA ARG A 6 -7.91 15.58 -8.57
C ARG A 6 -9.19 16.09 -9.21
N GLY A 7 -10.32 15.49 -8.83
CA GLY A 7 -11.65 15.88 -9.34
C GLY A 7 -11.95 15.41 -10.78
N ARG A 8 -11.04 14.68 -11.41
CA ARG A 8 -11.24 14.10 -12.74
C ARG A 8 -11.67 12.64 -12.64
N GLN A 9 -12.42 12.17 -13.64
CA GLN A 9 -12.77 10.76 -13.74
C GLN A 9 -11.54 9.91 -14.12
N ALA A 10 -11.49 8.67 -13.63
CA ALA A 10 -10.39 7.76 -13.94
C ALA A 10 -10.22 7.56 -15.47
N SER A 11 -11.31 7.49 -16.23
CA SER A 11 -11.30 7.38 -17.68
C SER A 11 -10.64 8.57 -18.40
N GLU A 12 -10.65 9.74 -17.80
CA GLU A 12 -10.04 10.96 -18.39
C GLU A 12 -8.53 11.04 -18.17
N VAL A 13 -8.05 10.43 -17.10
CA VAL A 13 -6.64 10.52 -16.69
C VAL A 13 -5.86 9.26 -17.01
N LEU A 14 -6.51 8.11 -17.02
CA LEU A 14 -5.92 6.81 -17.34
C LEU A 14 -6.21 6.46 -18.80
N THR A 15 -5.72 7.32 -19.71
CA THR A 15 -5.82 7.08 -21.15
C THR A 15 -5.04 5.80 -21.54
N PRO A 16 -5.31 5.21 -22.74
CA PRO A 16 -4.55 4.06 -23.22
C PRO A 16 -3.03 4.28 -23.18
N GLU A 17 -2.57 5.48 -23.51
CA GLU A 17 -1.16 5.86 -23.50
C GLU A 17 -0.58 5.86 -22.09
N VAL A 18 -1.32 6.41 -21.13
CA VAL A 18 -0.91 6.41 -19.70
C VAL A 18 -0.83 4.99 -19.16
N LYS A 19 -1.82 4.14 -19.46
CA LYS A 19 -1.82 2.73 -19.06
C LYS A 19 -0.65 1.96 -19.67
N LEU A 20 -0.35 2.18 -20.95
CA LEU A 20 0.80 1.56 -21.61
C LEU A 20 2.12 2.00 -20.95
N LEU A 21 2.25 3.29 -20.65
CA LEU A 21 3.42 3.86 -20.01
C LEU A 21 3.57 3.31 -18.57
N GLU A 22 2.48 3.20 -17.83
CA GLU A 22 2.46 2.59 -16.50
C GLU A 22 2.88 1.11 -16.56
N ALA A 23 2.33 0.35 -17.50
CA ALA A 23 2.69 -1.05 -17.70
C ALA A 23 4.18 -1.23 -18.06
N SER A 24 4.72 -0.35 -18.90
CA SER A 24 6.13 -0.41 -19.33
C SER A 24 7.11 -0.01 -18.23
N LYS A 25 6.76 0.99 -17.41
CA LYS A 25 7.64 1.52 -16.34
C LYS A 25 7.42 0.84 -15.00
N GLY A 26 6.28 0.18 -14.78
CA GLY A 26 5.94 -0.46 -13.52
C GLY A 26 6.06 0.51 -12.34
N LYS A 27 6.76 0.11 -11.29
CA LYS A 27 6.96 0.92 -10.07
C LYS A 27 7.69 2.26 -10.28
N TRP A 28 8.31 2.43 -11.44
CA TRP A 28 9.01 3.66 -11.83
C TRP A 28 8.11 4.65 -12.55
N PHE A 29 6.88 4.24 -12.89
CA PHE A 29 5.92 5.17 -13.47
C PHE A 29 5.63 6.30 -12.48
N GLN A 30 5.80 7.52 -12.94
CA GLN A 30 5.51 8.73 -12.18
C GLN A 30 4.49 9.54 -12.93
N PRO A 31 3.26 9.68 -12.39
CA PRO A 31 2.26 10.59 -12.94
C PRO A 31 2.75 12.04 -12.90
N ALA A 32 2.21 12.89 -13.76
CA ALA A 32 2.46 14.33 -13.67
C ALA A 32 2.07 14.84 -12.27
N ASP A 33 2.94 15.60 -11.65
CA ASP A 33 2.78 16.18 -10.31
C ASP A 33 2.52 15.14 -9.19
N GLY A 34 2.85 13.87 -9.43
CA GLY A 34 2.66 12.78 -8.48
C GLY A 34 3.96 12.06 -8.11
N GLU A 35 3.84 11.08 -7.23
CA GLU A 35 4.93 10.17 -6.86
C GLU A 35 4.81 8.86 -7.62
N SER A 36 5.94 8.26 -7.98
CA SER A 36 5.96 6.85 -8.38
C SER A 36 5.80 5.93 -7.16
N GLU A 37 5.34 4.69 -7.35
CA GLU A 37 5.28 3.71 -6.25
C GLU A 37 6.65 3.54 -5.58
N ARG A 38 7.72 3.62 -6.36
CA ARG A 38 9.09 3.58 -5.84
C ARG A 38 9.41 4.71 -4.85
N LEU A 39 8.93 5.93 -5.13
CA LEU A 39 9.12 7.08 -4.23
C LEU A 39 8.25 6.94 -2.98
N VAL A 40 7.00 6.49 -3.15
CA VAL A 40 6.09 6.21 -2.02
C VAL A 40 6.70 5.15 -1.09
N GLU A 41 7.20 4.05 -1.65
CA GLU A 41 7.84 2.98 -0.87
C GLU A 41 9.03 3.52 -0.07
N ARG A 42 9.94 4.23 -0.73
CA ARG A 42 11.12 4.80 -0.05
C ARG A 42 10.75 5.74 1.09
N ARG A 43 9.79 6.64 0.84
CA ARG A 43 9.33 7.60 1.86
C ARG A 43 8.65 6.89 3.04
N ALA A 44 7.80 5.91 2.74
CA ALA A 44 7.05 5.19 3.76
C ALA A 44 7.95 4.26 4.59
N SER A 45 8.91 3.58 3.96
CA SER A 45 9.86 2.71 4.68
C SER A 45 10.82 3.52 5.54
N ASN A 46 11.37 4.62 5.03
CA ASN A 46 12.22 5.50 5.84
C ASN A 46 11.46 6.01 7.07
N TRP A 47 10.22 6.48 6.88
CA TRP A 47 9.39 6.91 7.99
C TRP A 47 9.16 5.78 9.02
N LEU A 48 8.88 4.55 8.55
CA LEU A 48 8.68 3.40 9.43
C LEU A 48 9.94 3.08 10.25
N GLU A 49 11.11 3.16 9.62
CA GLU A 49 12.40 2.95 10.29
C GLU A 49 12.69 4.05 11.30
N ASP A 50 12.63 5.31 10.90
CA ASP A 50 13.03 6.44 11.70
C ASP A 50 12.09 6.69 12.88
N GLU A 51 10.77 6.63 12.64
CA GLU A 51 9.77 7.00 13.64
C GLU A 51 9.30 5.83 14.51
N ILE A 52 9.44 4.59 14.04
CA ILE A 52 8.90 3.43 14.73
C ILE A 52 10.00 2.46 15.14
N ILE A 53 10.78 1.94 14.19
CA ILE A 53 11.69 0.81 14.46
C ILE A 53 12.92 1.27 15.25
N TYR A 54 13.57 2.33 14.79
CA TYR A 54 14.81 2.82 15.36
C TYR A 54 14.64 4.11 16.17
N ASN A 55 13.40 4.53 16.40
CA ASN A 55 13.15 5.73 17.22
C ASN A 55 13.60 5.50 18.66
N SER A 56 14.46 6.37 19.13
CA SER A 56 15.10 6.26 20.45
C SER A 56 14.11 6.27 21.61
N GLU A 57 12.97 6.92 21.47
CA GLU A 57 11.93 6.97 22.49
C GLU A 57 11.22 5.61 22.64
N TRP A 58 11.00 4.89 21.53
CA TRP A 58 10.44 3.55 21.57
C TRP A 58 11.46 2.52 22.10
N LEU A 59 12.73 2.65 21.70
CA LEU A 59 13.80 1.74 22.10
C LEU A 59 14.09 1.81 23.63
N LYS A 60 13.87 2.96 24.25
CA LYS A 60 14.01 3.13 25.71
C LYS A 60 12.87 2.51 26.52
N LYS A 61 11.69 2.36 25.91
CA LYS A 61 10.52 1.81 26.61
C LYS A 61 10.63 0.30 26.74
N LYS A 62 10.48 -0.19 27.97
CA LYS A 62 10.43 -1.64 28.23
C LYS A 62 9.08 -2.23 27.81
N GLY A 63 9.12 -3.47 27.35
CA GLY A 63 7.92 -4.23 26.99
C GLY A 63 7.57 -4.18 25.51
N SER A 64 6.40 -4.68 25.19
CA SER A 64 5.87 -4.73 23.81
C SER A 64 4.91 -3.55 23.61
N HIS A 65 5.03 -2.88 22.48
CA HIS A 65 4.19 -1.75 22.11
C HIS A 65 3.33 -2.12 20.90
N LYS A 66 2.07 -1.67 20.92
CA LYS A 66 1.15 -1.79 19.78
C LYS A 66 1.02 -0.43 19.13
N ILE A 67 1.30 -0.36 17.84
CA ILE A 67 1.25 0.86 17.04
C ILE A 67 0.28 0.62 15.89
N ALA A 68 -0.67 1.53 15.69
CA ALA A 68 -1.57 1.50 14.55
C ALA A 68 -1.11 2.51 13.50
N ILE A 69 -0.95 2.05 12.26
CA ILE A 69 -0.64 2.87 11.09
C ILE A 69 -1.88 2.87 10.20
N ILE A 70 -2.47 4.04 10.00
CA ILE A 70 -3.67 4.22 9.17
C ILE A 70 -3.23 4.98 7.93
N SER A 71 -3.46 4.41 6.75
CA SER A 71 -3.03 4.99 5.48
C SER A 71 -3.89 4.51 4.31
N HIS A 72 -3.48 4.78 3.09
CA HIS A 72 -4.17 4.42 1.86
C HIS A 72 -3.57 3.17 1.21
N GLY A 73 -4.36 2.49 0.38
CA GLY A 73 -4.03 1.19 -0.22
C GLY A 73 -2.65 1.14 -0.88
N ILE A 74 -2.26 2.14 -1.68
CA ILE A 74 -0.93 2.17 -2.33
C ILE A 74 0.19 2.24 -1.28
N THR A 75 0.07 3.13 -0.30
CA THR A 75 1.10 3.28 0.75
C THR A 75 1.21 2.03 1.60
N LEU A 76 0.06 1.44 1.98
CA LEU A 76 0.04 0.19 2.76
C LEU A 76 0.65 -0.97 1.96
N ARG A 77 0.36 -1.08 0.67
CA ARG A 77 0.97 -2.07 -0.21
C ARG A 77 2.50 -1.91 -0.31
N CYS A 78 2.98 -0.67 -0.41
CA CYS A 78 4.42 -0.39 -0.39
C CYS A 78 5.07 -0.79 0.95
N LEU A 79 4.41 -0.53 2.08
CA LEU A 79 4.89 -0.96 3.40
C LEU A 79 4.88 -2.49 3.54
N ILE A 80 3.83 -3.16 3.07
CA ILE A 80 3.76 -4.62 3.06
C ILE A 80 4.90 -5.20 2.22
N HIS A 81 5.15 -4.65 1.02
CA HIS A 81 6.28 -5.05 0.18
C HIS A 81 7.61 -4.88 0.93
N TYR A 82 7.84 -3.74 1.54
CA TYR A 82 9.06 -3.45 2.30
C TYR A 82 9.26 -4.44 3.46
N ILE A 83 8.21 -4.69 4.26
CA ILE A 83 8.26 -5.56 5.44
C ILE A 83 8.47 -7.04 5.05
N THR A 84 7.82 -7.48 3.98
CA THR A 84 7.73 -8.91 3.65
C THR A 84 8.71 -9.34 2.56
N GLY A 85 9.19 -8.41 1.73
CA GLY A 85 9.92 -8.73 0.51
C GLY A 85 9.06 -9.43 -0.57
N MET A 86 7.73 -9.47 -0.41
CA MET A 86 6.84 -10.09 -1.41
C MET A 86 6.96 -9.39 -2.75
N ASP A 87 6.83 -10.16 -3.83
CA ASP A 87 6.87 -9.62 -5.19
C ASP A 87 5.81 -8.54 -5.40
N GLN A 88 6.21 -7.41 -5.97
CA GLN A 88 5.32 -6.28 -6.20
C GLN A 88 4.17 -6.60 -7.16
N ASN A 89 4.40 -7.45 -8.16
CA ASN A 89 3.33 -7.81 -9.10
C ASN A 89 2.28 -8.67 -8.40
N PHE A 90 2.71 -9.54 -7.47
CA PHE A 90 1.80 -10.26 -6.61
C PHE A 90 0.97 -9.29 -5.77
N LEU A 91 1.60 -8.32 -5.11
CA LEU A 91 0.90 -7.33 -4.29
C LEU A 91 0.00 -6.38 -5.11
N LYS A 92 0.36 -6.07 -6.36
CA LYS A 92 -0.51 -5.31 -7.27
C LYS A 92 -1.79 -6.05 -7.64
N ARG A 93 -1.72 -7.37 -7.77
CA ARG A 93 -2.89 -8.23 -8.03
C ARG A 93 -3.71 -8.50 -6.77
N THR A 94 -3.11 -8.28 -5.59
CA THR A 94 -3.79 -8.42 -4.31
C THR A 94 -4.48 -7.12 -3.97
N GLN A 95 -5.79 -7.11 -4.04
CA GLN A 95 -6.59 -5.96 -3.62
C GLN A 95 -6.44 -5.78 -2.10
N ILE A 96 -6.04 -4.59 -1.67
CA ILE A 96 -6.11 -4.22 -0.26
C ILE A 96 -7.51 -3.67 -0.01
N TYR A 97 -8.31 -4.39 0.76
CA TYR A 97 -9.67 -3.98 1.04
C TYR A 97 -9.72 -2.76 1.95
N ASN A 98 -10.73 -1.91 1.73
CA ASN A 98 -11.00 -0.80 2.64
C ASN A 98 -11.25 -1.33 4.06
N THR A 99 -10.72 -0.64 5.05
CA THR A 99 -10.77 -1.03 6.46
C THR A 99 -10.08 -2.35 6.82
N SER A 100 -9.42 -3.02 5.88
CA SER A 100 -8.67 -4.24 6.20
C SER A 100 -7.52 -3.97 7.18
N ILE A 101 -7.19 -4.99 7.95
CA ILE A 101 -6.14 -4.92 8.96
C ILE A 101 -5.02 -5.89 8.60
N SER A 102 -3.80 -5.38 8.49
CA SER A 102 -2.60 -6.20 8.38
C SER A 102 -1.81 -6.07 9.69
N ARG A 103 -1.38 -7.21 10.25
CA ARG A 103 -0.66 -7.26 11.53
C ARG A 103 0.71 -7.86 11.33
N PHE A 104 1.70 -7.14 11.84
CA PHE A 104 3.10 -7.54 11.82
C PHE A 104 3.68 -7.39 13.21
N LYS A 105 4.69 -8.20 13.53
CA LYS A 105 5.53 -8.03 14.70
C LYS A 105 6.96 -7.79 14.27
N PHE A 106 7.61 -6.84 14.93
CA PHE A 106 9.04 -6.61 14.81
C PHE A 106 9.73 -6.91 16.13
N GLY A 107 10.76 -7.73 16.10
CA GLY A 107 11.55 -8.05 17.28
C GLY A 107 12.84 -8.76 16.92
N LYS A 108 13.91 -8.50 17.66
CA LYS A 108 15.25 -9.04 17.37
C LYS A 108 15.71 -8.78 15.92
N ASN A 109 15.36 -7.59 15.39
CA ASN A 109 15.63 -7.15 14.01
C ASN A 109 14.99 -8.02 12.92
N VAL A 110 13.90 -8.73 13.24
CA VAL A 110 13.17 -9.59 12.30
C VAL A 110 11.69 -9.24 12.33
N TRP A 111 11.10 -9.18 11.15
CA TRP A 111 9.66 -9.09 10.97
C TRP A 111 9.02 -10.49 10.99
N SER A 112 7.88 -10.59 11.63
CA SER A 112 6.97 -11.74 11.47
C SER A 112 5.59 -11.26 11.07
N ILE A 113 4.95 -12.05 10.21
CA ILE A 113 3.62 -11.75 9.66
C ILE A 113 2.60 -12.50 10.49
N GLU A 114 1.61 -11.79 11.04
CA GLU A 114 0.46 -12.41 11.70
C GLU A 114 -0.73 -12.51 10.74
N THR A 115 -1.09 -11.41 10.11
CA THR A 115 -2.16 -11.38 9.10
C THR A 115 -1.85 -10.32 8.05
N ILE A 116 -2.33 -10.53 6.83
CA ILE A 116 -2.31 -9.53 5.76
C ILE A 116 -3.72 -9.38 5.22
N ASN A 117 -4.19 -8.14 5.09
CA ASN A 117 -5.43 -7.79 4.43
C ASN A 117 -6.68 -8.49 5.03
N ASP A 118 -6.71 -8.63 6.35
CA ASP A 118 -7.85 -9.21 7.05
C ASP A 118 -9.03 -8.24 7.08
N ALA A 119 -10.09 -8.57 6.36
CA ALA A 119 -11.33 -7.82 6.27
C ALA A 119 -12.54 -8.60 6.82
N ASN A 120 -12.32 -9.66 7.62
CA ASN A 120 -13.39 -10.52 8.12
C ASN A 120 -14.47 -9.75 8.92
N HIS A 121 -14.09 -8.69 9.60
CA HIS A 121 -15.03 -7.85 10.35
C HIS A 121 -16.02 -7.07 9.46
N THR A 122 -15.81 -7.04 8.14
CA THR A 122 -16.67 -6.34 7.19
C THR A 122 -17.65 -7.27 6.47
N GLN A 123 -17.58 -8.57 6.67
CA GLN A 123 -18.39 -9.57 5.94
C GLN A 123 -19.91 -9.39 6.08
N ASN A 124 -20.36 -8.72 7.14
CA ASN A 124 -21.78 -8.45 7.41
C ASN A 124 -22.22 -7.03 7.00
N ILE A 125 -21.35 -6.23 6.42
CA ILE A 125 -21.61 -4.84 6.07
C ILE A 125 -21.84 -4.74 4.57
N GLY A 126 -22.83 -5.42 4.00
CA GLY A 126 -23.17 -5.31 2.56
C GLY A 126 -21.93 -5.20 1.63
N ASP A 127 -22.15 -5.06 0.34
CA ASP A 127 -21.01 -4.94 -0.61
C ASP A 127 -20.00 -3.90 -0.12
N ILE A 128 -18.83 -4.39 0.28
CA ILE A 128 -17.70 -3.52 0.65
C ILE A 128 -17.50 -2.59 -0.54
N VAL A 129 -17.75 -1.30 -0.34
CA VAL A 129 -17.52 -0.28 -1.37
C VAL A 129 -16.07 -0.43 -1.80
N ARG A 130 -15.86 -1.06 -2.94
CA ARG A 130 -14.55 -1.15 -3.55
C ARG A 130 -14.14 0.27 -3.85
N ASP A 131 -12.95 0.64 -3.48
CA ASP A 131 -12.37 1.91 -3.93
C ASP A 131 -12.12 1.78 -5.45
N GLU A 132 -13.18 2.00 -6.23
CA GLU A 132 -13.13 1.96 -7.70
C GLU A 132 -12.26 3.11 -8.27
N GLY A 133 -11.70 3.95 -7.42
CA GLY A 133 -10.79 5.02 -7.79
C GLY A 133 -9.41 4.54 -8.27
N ILE A 134 -9.08 3.25 -8.13
CA ILE A 134 -7.84 2.68 -8.65
C ILE A 134 -8.22 1.54 -9.60
N VAL A 135 -8.07 1.81 -10.88
CA VAL A 135 -8.26 0.94 -12.02
C VAL A 135 -7.97 -0.52 -11.70
N GLN A 136 -9.02 -1.34 -11.75
CA GLN A 136 -8.88 -2.78 -11.82
C GLN A 136 -8.20 -3.11 -13.15
N GLY A 137 -7.01 -3.72 -13.09
CA GLY A 137 -6.50 -4.47 -14.20
C GLY A 137 -7.49 -5.60 -14.49
N ASP A 138 -7.87 -5.73 -15.77
CA ASP A 138 -8.79 -6.74 -16.27
C ASP A 138 -8.45 -8.11 -15.66
N THR A 139 -9.45 -8.74 -15.07
CA THR A 139 -9.39 -10.15 -14.70
C THR A 139 -9.11 -10.94 -15.96
N VAL A 140 -7.91 -11.43 -16.11
CA VAL A 140 -7.62 -12.49 -17.07
C VAL A 140 -8.36 -13.73 -16.56
N THR A 141 -9.51 -14.01 -17.13
CA THR A 141 -10.17 -15.31 -17.02
C THR A 141 -9.27 -16.37 -17.65
N PRO A 142 -9.16 -17.54 -17.03
CA PRO A 142 -8.32 -18.65 -17.53
C PRO A 142 -8.74 -19.18 -18.89
#